data_740e7f1083591d0c958e92d369e974a1
#
_entry.id   740e7f1083591d0c958e92d369e974a1
#
_cell.length_a   1.000
_cell.length_b   1.000
_cell.length_c   1.000
_cell.angle_alpha   90.00
_cell.angle_beta   90.00
_cell.angle_gamma   90.00
#
_symmetry.space_group_name_H-M   'P 1'
#
loop_
_entity.id
_entity.type
_entity.pdbx_description
1 polymer ?
#
loop_
_entity_poly.entity_id
_entity_poly.type
_entity_poly.pdbx_seq_one_letter_code
_entity_poly.pdbx_strand_id
1 'polypeptide(L)'
;VGEWLMMSPVVGAGALAWFATPANWLVVLQVAGGLGFVIFVHELGHFLVAKACGVKCEKFFLGFDVGGIKLLSFRRGETEYGIGILPLGGYVKMLGQDDNPAAAAEEAQRAKLSGDLPSEPVAGPHPEWDPRSYPAQSVPERMAIISAGVVMNVIF
;
A
#
# COMPACT_ATOMS: atom_id res chain seq x y z
N VAL A 1 3.36 46.56 2.41
CA VAL A 1 4.14 45.34 2.18
C VAL A 1 4.76 44.89 3.51
N GLY A 2 3.98 44.53 4.53
CA GLY A 2 4.55 44.29 5.87
C GLY A 2 3.71 43.39 6.80
N GLU A 3 2.52 42.96 6.40
CA GLU A 3 1.63 42.25 7.33
C GLU A 3 1.74 40.70 7.31
N TRP A 4 2.41 40.13 6.32
CA TRP A 4 2.55 38.68 6.19
C TRP A 4 3.60 38.04 7.09
N LEU A 5 4.47 38.83 7.70
CA LEU A 5 5.58 38.36 8.54
C LEU A 5 5.22 38.17 10.01
N MET A 6 4.04 38.63 10.46
CA MET A 6 3.61 38.55 11.88
C MET A 6 2.74 37.33 12.21
N MET A 7 2.32 36.54 11.23
CA MET A 7 1.44 35.38 11.48
C MET A 7 2.19 34.07 11.78
N SER A 8 3.47 33.99 11.54
CA SER A 8 4.24 32.75 11.65
C SER A 8 4.48 32.20 13.08
N PRO A 9 4.70 33.02 14.14
CA PRO A 9 4.97 32.42 15.45
C PRO A 9 3.71 31.94 16.19
N VAL A 10 2.54 32.53 15.90
CA VAL A 10 1.29 32.16 16.56
C VAL A 10 0.76 30.81 16.08
N VAL A 11 0.91 30.50 14.80
CA VAL A 11 0.50 29.22 14.22
C VAL A 11 1.38 28.08 14.74
N GLY A 12 2.69 28.31 14.83
CA GLY A 12 3.63 27.30 15.37
C GLY A 12 3.42 27.00 16.85
N ALA A 13 3.18 28.04 17.68
CA ALA A 13 2.91 27.87 19.10
C ALA A 13 1.57 27.16 19.36
N GLY A 14 0.55 27.46 18.56
CA GLY A 14 -0.75 26.79 18.65
C GLY A 14 -0.67 25.30 18.27
N ALA A 15 0.07 24.96 17.23
CA ALA A 15 0.29 23.57 16.82
C ALA A 15 1.01 22.76 17.90
N LEU A 16 2.10 23.30 18.46
CA LEU A 16 2.85 22.63 19.52
C LEU A 16 2.00 22.44 20.80
N ALA A 17 1.21 23.45 21.19
CA ALA A 17 0.28 23.34 22.30
C ALA A 17 -0.81 22.30 22.06
N TRP A 18 -1.27 22.16 20.82
CA TRP A 18 -2.24 21.13 20.43
C TRP A 18 -1.67 19.73 20.65
N PHE A 19 -0.43 19.47 20.23
CA PHE A 19 0.26 18.18 20.44
C PHE A 19 0.60 17.93 21.93
N ALA A 20 0.75 18.97 22.74
CA ALA A 20 1.01 18.84 24.18
C ALA A 20 -0.22 18.40 24.97
N THR A 21 -1.43 18.48 24.40
CA THR A 21 -2.68 18.13 25.09
C THR A 21 -2.99 16.63 24.90
N PRO A 22 -3.03 15.82 25.99
CA PRO A 22 -3.26 14.37 25.88
C PRO A 22 -4.58 13.99 25.21
N ALA A 23 -5.63 14.78 25.35
CA ALA A 23 -6.92 14.54 24.71
C ALA A 23 -6.84 14.55 23.19
N ASN A 24 -5.93 15.35 22.60
CA ASN A 24 -5.77 15.42 21.15
C ASN A 24 -5.15 14.15 20.56
N TRP A 25 -4.37 13.42 21.36
CA TRP A 25 -3.82 12.12 20.92
C TRP A 25 -4.90 11.06 20.74
N LEU A 26 -6.00 11.14 21.51
CA LEU A 26 -7.16 10.27 21.29
C LEU A 26 -7.78 10.52 19.91
N VAL A 27 -7.88 11.79 19.49
CA VAL A 27 -8.37 12.15 18.15
C VAL A 27 -7.42 11.62 17.07
N VAL A 28 -6.11 11.79 17.26
CA VAL A 28 -5.10 11.26 16.34
C VAL A 28 -5.22 9.73 16.21
N LEU A 29 -5.35 9.03 17.34
CA LEU A 29 -5.51 7.57 17.35
C LEU A 29 -6.81 7.12 16.68
N GLN A 30 -7.92 7.84 16.90
CA GLN A 30 -9.20 7.54 16.23
C GLN A 30 -9.11 7.72 14.73
N VAL A 31 -8.52 8.83 14.27
CA VAL A 31 -8.33 9.10 12.84
C VAL A 31 -7.38 8.08 12.21
N ALA A 32 -6.24 7.79 12.85
CA ALA A 32 -5.29 6.80 12.38
C ALA A 32 -5.89 5.39 12.36
N GLY A 33 -6.67 5.02 13.39
CA GLY A 33 -7.37 3.74 13.46
C GLY A 33 -8.44 3.60 12.37
N GLY A 34 -9.24 4.65 12.16
CA GLY A 34 -10.26 4.66 11.11
C GLY A 34 -9.65 4.56 9.72
N LEU A 35 -8.61 5.36 9.45
CA LEU A 35 -7.88 5.29 8.16
C LEU A 35 -7.21 3.94 7.97
N GLY A 36 -6.54 3.42 9.01
CA GLY A 36 -5.92 2.09 8.97
C GLY A 36 -6.92 0.97 8.71
N PHE A 37 -8.13 1.07 9.28
CA PHE A 37 -9.20 0.12 9.03
C PHE A 37 -9.68 0.15 7.58
N VAL A 38 -9.92 1.33 7.01
CA VAL A 38 -10.32 1.49 5.61
C VAL A 38 -9.25 0.94 4.67
N ILE A 39 -7.98 1.22 4.93
CA ILE A 39 -6.85 0.68 4.17
C ILE A 39 -6.81 -0.85 4.30
N PHE A 40 -6.94 -1.38 5.52
CA PHE A 40 -6.94 -2.83 5.74
C PHE A 40 -8.05 -3.54 4.96
N VAL A 41 -9.27 -2.99 4.99
CA VAL A 41 -10.43 -3.56 4.24
C VAL A 41 -10.17 -3.51 2.73
N HIS A 42 -9.57 -2.43 2.24
CA HIS A 42 -9.18 -2.28 0.84
C HIS A 42 -8.18 -3.36 0.40
N GLU A 43 -7.07 -3.50 1.12
CA GLU A 43 -6.04 -4.50 0.82
C GLU A 43 -6.56 -5.93 0.99
N LEU A 44 -7.44 -6.14 1.97
CA LEU A 44 -8.10 -7.43 2.19
C LEU A 44 -8.95 -7.83 0.97
N GLY A 45 -9.61 -6.86 0.32
CA GLY A 45 -10.35 -7.09 -0.91
C GLY A 45 -9.46 -7.66 -2.02
N HIS A 46 -8.36 -6.99 -2.32
CA HIS A 46 -7.37 -7.46 -3.29
C HIS A 46 -6.86 -8.87 -2.95
N PHE A 47 -6.49 -9.08 -1.70
CA PHE A 47 -5.98 -10.35 -1.20
C PHE A 47 -6.97 -11.51 -1.36
N LEU A 48 -8.22 -11.32 -0.95
CA LEU A 48 -9.25 -12.36 -1.00
C LEU A 48 -9.58 -12.75 -2.44
N VAL A 49 -9.75 -11.77 -3.34
CA VAL A 49 -10.07 -12.04 -4.74
C VAL A 49 -8.87 -12.65 -5.46
N ALA A 50 -7.64 -12.18 -5.20
CA ALA A 50 -6.43 -12.79 -5.74
C ALA A 50 -6.31 -14.27 -5.34
N LYS A 51 -6.55 -14.58 -4.06
CA LYS A 51 -6.58 -15.97 -3.59
C LYS A 51 -7.70 -16.80 -4.23
N ALA A 52 -8.87 -16.22 -4.43
CA ALA A 52 -10.01 -16.90 -5.11
C ALA A 52 -9.69 -17.20 -6.59
N CYS A 53 -8.95 -16.32 -7.27
CA CYS A 53 -8.44 -16.52 -8.63
C CYS A 53 -7.22 -17.46 -8.71
N GLY A 54 -6.73 -17.99 -7.58
CA GLY A 54 -5.58 -18.91 -7.55
C GLY A 54 -4.22 -18.22 -7.60
N VAL A 55 -4.18 -16.88 -7.51
CA VAL A 55 -2.93 -16.12 -7.49
C VAL A 55 -2.16 -16.37 -6.19
N LYS A 56 -0.87 -16.60 -6.32
CA LYS A 56 0.02 -16.72 -5.17
C LYS A 56 0.31 -15.34 -4.59
N CYS A 57 -0.14 -15.10 -3.36
CA CYS A 57 0.16 -13.89 -2.60
C CYS A 57 1.35 -14.18 -1.68
N GLU A 58 2.44 -13.44 -1.86
CA GLU A 58 3.67 -13.61 -1.10
C GLU A 58 3.63 -12.82 0.21
N LYS A 59 3.07 -11.59 0.18
CA LYS A 59 2.97 -10.71 1.35
C LYS A 59 1.61 -10.06 1.43
N PHE A 60 1.15 -9.88 2.66
CA PHE A 60 -0.01 -9.08 3.02
C PHE A 60 0.38 -8.20 4.21
N PHE A 61 0.59 -6.92 3.97
CA PHE A 61 1.09 -5.98 4.97
C PHE A 61 0.14 -4.79 5.14
N LEU A 62 -0.11 -4.45 6.39
CA LEU A 62 -0.72 -3.18 6.77
C LEU A 62 0.39 -2.19 7.13
N GLY A 63 0.46 -1.08 6.42
CA GLY A 63 1.59 -0.16 6.53
C GLY A 63 2.79 -0.57 5.66
N PHE A 64 3.72 0.36 5.48
CA PHE A 64 4.93 0.11 4.70
C PHE A 64 6.08 -0.35 5.59
N ASP A 65 6.81 -1.37 5.12
CA ASP A 65 8.09 -1.79 5.68
C ASP A 65 9.21 -0.90 5.09
N VAL A 66 9.55 0.17 5.76
CA VAL A 66 10.64 1.05 5.34
C VAL A 66 11.97 0.44 5.73
N GLY A 67 12.84 0.19 4.75
CA GLY A 67 14.17 -0.39 4.98
C GLY A 67 14.13 -1.82 5.56
N GLY A 68 13.03 -2.56 5.35
CA GLY A 68 12.87 -3.91 5.88
C GLY A 68 12.51 -3.98 7.37
N ILE A 69 12.28 -2.83 8.02
CA ILE A 69 11.87 -2.78 9.42
C ILE A 69 10.37 -3.06 9.52
N LYS A 70 10.03 -4.15 10.19
CA LYS A 70 8.67 -4.62 10.42
C LYS A 70 8.34 -4.53 11.90
N LEU A 71 7.13 -4.08 12.23
CA LEU A 71 6.66 -4.03 13.62
C LEU A 71 6.30 -5.43 14.11
N LEU A 72 5.59 -6.18 13.26
CA LEU A 72 5.18 -7.56 13.50
C LEU A 72 5.10 -8.27 12.16
N SER A 73 5.61 -9.50 12.07
CA SER A 73 5.36 -10.35 10.92
C SER A 73 5.28 -11.82 11.33
N PHE A 74 4.39 -12.56 10.68
CA PHE A 74 4.30 -14.01 10.80
C PHE A 74 3.98 -14.60 9.43
N ARG A 75 4.43 -15.84 9.21
CA ARG A 75 4.20 -16.55 7.97
C ARG A 75 3.19 -17.66 8.19
N ARG A 76 2.16 -17.71 7.34
CA ARG A 76 1.18 -18.79 7.31
C ARG A 76 1.04 -19.31 5.88
N GLY A 77 1.47 -20.56 5.67
CA GLY A 77 1.53 -21.14 4.34
C GLY A 77 2.53 -20.40 3.44
N GLU A 78 2.07 -19.95 2.28
CA GLU A 78 2.88 -19.24 1.29
C GLU A 78 2.89 -17.71 1.48
N THR A 79 2.05 -17.18 2.37
CA THR A 79 1.87 -15.74 2.58
C THR A 79 2.50 -15.29 3.89
N GLU A 80 3.28 -14.22 3.83
CA GLU A 80 3.77 -13.49 5.00
C GLU A 80 2.79 -12.36 5.33
N TYR A 81 2.27 -12.36 6.55
CA TYR A 81 1.36 -11.34 7.07
C TYR A 81 2.15 -10.44 8.01
N GLY A 82 1.93 -9.14 7.95
CA GLY A 82 2.65 -8.25 8.84
C GLY A 82 2.08 -6.84 8.93
N ILE A 83 2.67 -6.11 9.88
CA ILE A 83 2.41 -4.70 10.11
C ILE A 83 3.73 -3.96 9.91
N GLY A 84 3.75 -3.02 8.97
CA GLY A 84 4.87 -2.13 8.72
C GLY A 84 4.96 -1.03 9.78
N ILE A 85 6.09 -0.35 9.80
CA ILE A 85 6.35 0.73 10.77
C ILE A 85 5.58 2.01 10.45
N LEU A 86 5.26 2.26 9.17
CA LEU A 86 4.51 3.40 8.70
C LEU A 86 3.04 3.02 8.47
N PRO A 87 2.10 3.46 9.33
CA PRO A 87 0.68 3.12 9.21
C PRO A 87 -0.04 3.99 8.13
N LEU A 88 0.65 4.36 7.06
CA LEU A 88 0.14 5.24 6.00
C LEU A 88 -0.22 4.49 4.72
N GLY A 89 -0.62 3.23 4.83
CA GLY A 89 -0.96 2.44 3.66
C GLY A 89 -1.04 0.96 3.97
N GLY A 90 -1.01 0.14 2.95
CA GLY A 90 -0.91 -1.31 2.99
C GLY A 90 -0.50 -1.81 1.62
N TYR A 91 -0.14 -3.06 1.50
CA TYR A 91 0.12 -3.68 0.21
C TYR A 91 -0.08 -5.19 0.24
N VAL A 92 -0.52 -5.71 -0.89
CA VAL A 92 -0.56 -7.15 -1.18
C VAL A 92 0.48 -7.43 -2.26
N LYS A 93 1.54 -8.19 -1.94
CA LYS A 93 2.50 -8.62 -2.96
C LYS A 93 2.01 -9.92 -3.59
N MET A 94 1.64 -9.87 -4.86
CA MET A 94 1.29 -11.00 -5.67
C MET A 94 2.49 -11.46 -6.51
N LEU A 95 2.56 -12.76 -6.80
CA LEU A 95 3.62 -13.29 -7.65
C LEU A 95 3.55 -12.66 -9.04
N GLY A 96 4.67 -12.08 -9.49
CA GLY A 96 4.76 -11.42 -10.79
C GLY A 96 4.21 -9.98 -10.83
N GLN A 97 3.81 -9.44 -9.69
CA GLN A 97 3.43 -8.03 -9.53
C GLN A 97 4.19 -7.45 -8.34
N ASP A 98 5.01 -6.44 -8.59
CA ASP A 98 5.69 -5.69 -7.54
C ASP A 98 4.86 -4.43 -7.20
N ASP A 99 3.87 -4.60 -6.31
CA ASP A 99 3.00 -3.51 -5.85
C ASP A 99 3.62 -2.70 -4.68
N ASN A 100 4.93 -2.78 -4.50
CA ASN A 100 5.60 -1.90 -3.56
C ASN A 100 5.81 -0.52 -4.23
N PRO A 101 5.06 0.53 -3.85
CA PRO A 101 5.20 1.84 -4.48
C PRO A 101 6.60 2.45 -4.31
N ALA A 102 7.36 2.04 -3.30
CA ALA A 102 8.76 2.43 -3.15
C ALA A 102 9.65 1.73 -4.18
N ALA A 103 9.48 0.42 -4.39
CA ALA A 103 10.21 -0.32 -5.42
C ALA A 103 9.83 0.15 -6.83
N ALA A 104 8.55 0.40 -7.10
CA ALA A 104 8.09 0.98 -8.37
C ALA A 104 8.67 2.37 -8.61
N ALA A 105 8.81 3.21 -7.58
CA ALA A 105 9.44 4.52 -7.70
C ALA A 105 10.94 4.42 -7.95
N GLU A 106 11.64 3.49 -7.30
CA GLU A 106 13.07 3.24 -7.54
C GLU A 106 13.32 2.68 -8.94
N GLU A 107 12.46 1.77 -9.41
CA GLU A 107 12.56 1.20 -10.73
C GLU A 107 12.25 2.24 -11.82
N ALA A 108 11.25 3.09 -11.62
CA ALA A 108 10.96 4.24 -12.48
C ALA A 108 12.11 5.27 -12.50
N GLN A 109 12.81 5.47 -11.39
CA GLN A 109 14.00 6.32 -11.35
C GLN A 109 15.19 5.66 -12.09
N ARG A 110 15.41 4.37 -11.91
CA ARG A 110 16.45 3.61 -12.63
C ARG A 110 16.20 3.62 -14.14
N ALA A 111 14.97 3.37 -14.57
CA ALA A 111 14.59 3.42 -15.99
C ALA A 111 14.84 4.81 -16.59
N LYS A 112 14.55 5.88 -15.88
CA LYS A 112 14.86 7.26 -16.32
C LYS A 112 16.35 7.55 -16.41
N LEU A 113 17.15 6.94 -15.55
CA LEU A 113 18.62 7.14 -15.53
C LEU A 113 19.34 6.28 -16.57
N SER A 114 18.82 5.11 -16.91
CA SER A 114 19.40 4.20 -17.89
C SER A 114 18.96 4.49 -19.34
N GLY A 115 17.97 5.37 -19.53
CA GLY A 115 17.43 5.67 -20.86
C GLY A 115 16.66 4.50 -21.51
N ASP A 116 16.47 3.42 -20.78
CA ASP A 116 15.59 2.32 -21.17
C ASP A 116 14.15 2.73 -20.87
N LEU A 117 13.37 2.84 -21.92
CA LEU A 117 11.92 2.95 -21.79
C LEU A 117 11.41 1.67 -21.09
N PRO A 118 10.51 1.79 -20.11
CA PRO A 118 9.89 0.62 -19.51
C PRO A 118 9.29 -0.21 -20.64
N SER A 119 9.74 -1.46 -20.76
CA SER A 119 9.11 -2.41 -21.67
C SER A 119 7.63 -2.45 -21.30
N GLU A 120 6.77 -2.16 -22.27
CA GLU A 120 5.31 -2.19 -22.08
C GLU A 120 4.93 -3.49 -21.37
N PRO A 121 3.96 -3.43 -20.41
CA PRO A 121 3.46 -4.66 -19.80
C PRO A 121 2.95 -5.56 -20.92
N VAL A 122 3.62 -6.68 -21.12
CA VAL A 122 3.23 -7.65 -22.15
C VAL A 122 1.85 -8.17 -21.78
N ALA A 123 0.83 -7.66 -22.48
CA ALA A 123 -0.54 -8.07 -22.33
C ALA A 123 -0.73 -9.47 -22.91
N GLY A 124 -0.64 -10.50 -22.07
CA GLY A 124 -0.93 -11.89 -22.46
C GLY A 124 -0.20 -12.90 -21.57
N PRO A 125 -0.66 -14.15 -21.51
CA PRO A 125 0.04 -15.20 -20.79
C PRO A 125 1.38 -15.47 -21.44
N HIS A 126 2.45 -15.16 -20.73
CA HIS A 126 3.82 -15.47 -21.16
C HIS A 126 4.10 -16.94 -20.81
N PRO A 127 4.64 -17.76 -21.73
CA PRO A 127 4.86 -19.20 -21.48
C PRO A 127 5.81 -19.50 -20.30
N GLU A 128 6.63 -18.52 -19.92
CA GLU A 128 7.59 -18.64 -18.81
C GLU A 128 7.02 -18.24 -17.44
N TRP A 129 5.77 -17.73 -17.38
CA TRP A 129 5.19 -17.31 -16.13
C TRP A 129 4.57 -18.48 -15.35
N ASP A 130 4.82 -18.51 -14.05
CA ASP A 130 4.09 -19.42 -13.17
C ASP A 130 2.58 -19.19 -13.37
N PRO A 131 1.79 -20.27 -13.61
CA PRO A 131 0.33 -20.17 -13.78
C PRO A 131 -0.38 -19.46 -12.62
N ARG A 132 0.25 -19.41 -11.45
CA ARG A 132 -0.24 -18.73 -10.26
C ARG A 132 0.24 -17.28 -10.13
N SER A 133 0.92 -16.76 -11.14
CA SER A 133 1.32 -15.36 -11.18
C SER A 133 0.16 -14.45 -11.60
N TYR A 134 0.15 -13.21 -11.13
CA TYR A 134 -0.86 -12.22 -11.50
C TYR A 134 -0.90 -11.96 -13.03
N PRO A 135 0.24 -11.82 -13.74
CA PRO A 135 0.22 -11.62 -15.19
C PRO A 135 -0.34 -12.82 -15.98
N ALA A 136 -0.26 -14.03 -15.43
CA ALA A 136 -0.79 -15.24 -16.08
C ALA A 136 -2.33 -15.33 -15.99
N GLN A 137 -2.97 -14.54 -15.12
CA GLN A 137 -4.42 -14.56 -14.99
C GLN A 137 -5.10 -13.90 -16.18
N SER A 138 -6.34 -14.34 -16.45
CA SER A 138 -7.17 -13.75 -17.50
C SER A 138 -7.50 -12.28 -17.20
N VAL A 139 -7.82 -11.51 -18.25
CA VAL A 139 -8.17 -10.08 -18.11
C VAL A 139 -9.30 -9.86 -17.11
N PRO A 140 -10.44 -10.60 -17.13
CA PRO A 140 -11.51 -10.40 -16.17
C PRO A 140 -11.08 -10.71 -14.72
N GLU A 141 -10.22 -11.70 -14.49
CA GLU A 141 -9.69 -12.01 -13.15
C GLU A 141 -8.81 -10.87 -12.63
N ARG A 142 -7.91 -10.34 -13.46
CA ARG A 142 -7.11 -9.18 -13.11
C ARG A 142 -7.96 -7.95 -12.81
N MET A 143 -9.00 -7.70 -13.60
CA MET A 143 -9.95 -6.60 -13.36
C MET A 143 -10.72 -6.80 -12.05
N ALA A 144 -11.15 -8.03 -11.75
CA ALA A 144 -11.79 -8.36 -10.48
C ALA A 144 -10.86 -8.11 -9.29
N ILE A 145 -9.59 -8.53 -9.38
CA ILE A 145 -8.58 -8.28 -8.34
C ILE A 145 -8.39 -6.78 -8.11
N ILE A 146 -8.19 -5.98 -9.19
CA ILE A 146 -7.95 -4.53 -9.07
C ILE A 146 -9.16 -3.80 -8.48
N SER A 147 -10.38 -4.17 -8.86
CA SER A 147 -11.59 -3.50 -8.36
C SER A 147 -12.00 -3.95 -6.96
N ALA A 148 -11.50 -5.09 -6.49
CA ALA A 148 -11.91 -5.71 -5.22
C ALA A 148 -11.69 -4.80 -4.00
N GLY A 149 -10.59 -4.03 -3.97
CA GLY A 149 -10.31 -3.11 -2.88
C GLY A 149 -11.39 -2.03 -2.75
N VAL A 150 -11.76 -1.42 -3.87
CA VAL A 150 -12.81 -0.38 -3.90
C VAL A 150 -14.17 -0.98 -3.52
N VAL A 151 -14.50 -2.16 -4.06
CA VAL A 151 -15.76 -2.87 -3.74
C VAL A 151 -15.85 -3.16 -2.24
N MET A 152 -14.76 -3.61 -1.62
CA MET A 152 -14.73 -3.87 -0.17
C MET A 152 -14.95 -2.60 0.63
N ASN A 153 -14.37 -1.47 0.23
CA ASN A 153 -14.60 -0.18 0.90
C ASN A 153 -16.05 0.33 0.76
N VAL A 154 -16.78 -0.10 -0.24
CA VAL A 154 -18.21 0.24 -0.41
C VAL A 154 -19.11 -0.67 0.45
N ILE A 155 -18.68 -1.91 0.70
CA ILE A 155 -19.44 -2.87 1.51
C ILE A 155 -19.31 -2.58 3.01
N PHE A 156 -18.17 -2.08 3.46
CA PHE A 156 -17.82 -1.80 4.86
C PHE A 156 -17.85 -0.32 5.19
#